data_885cce1fc7a374459f686a0df9b10775
#
_entry.id   885cce1fc7a374459f686a0df9b10775
#
_cell.length_a   1.000
_cell.length_b   1.000
_cell.length_c   1.000
_cell.angle_alpha   90.00
_cell.angle_beta   90.00
_cell.angle_gamma   90.00
#
_symmetry.space_group_name_H-M   'P 1'
#
loop_
_entity.id
_entity.type
_entity.pdbx_description
1 polymer ?
#
loop_
_entity_poly.entity_id
_entity_poly.type
_entity_poly.pdbx_seq_one_letter_code
_entity_poly.pdbx_strand_id
1 'polypeptide(L)'
;MYRRPAVFAAKAKCLRAAAWGATIAEIMVRERPQIVQAATVGEGPLGLWLRQWLKLPFVVYAHGKEILNSVQGNRRKSQLALQQADRVLAVSHFTANLVQQVGIAPERIEVVHPGCDSDRFRPVPPRMDLRQKLLGARCKDRVILTVGALVERKGHDMVIRALPRLRQAIPDVTYLIVGNGRCRAQLENLAAALGVRERVIFAGQVGAEDLPDIYALSDVFAMPSRRQIEACDVEGFGLVFLEANACAKPVVGGHSGGIPDAIVDGVTGLLVNSLDPEDIANALTRLLTNSDLAVRLGQQGRLRVVRDFNWTQVANRVEGILESVLREKSIGAYR
;
A
#
# COMPACT_ATOMS: atom_id res chain seq x y z
N MET A 1 11.65 21.21 -29.95
CA MET A 1 12.21 20.70 -28.67
C MET A 1 12.94 21.84 -27.97
N TYR A 2 12.21 22.65 -27.17
CA TYR A 2 12.78 23.79 -26.45
C TYR A 2 13.26 23.35 -25.07
N ARG A 3 14.57 23.24 -24.87
CA ARG A 3 15.18 23.11 -23.54
C ARG A 3 15.00 24.45 -22.82
N ARG A 4 14.18 24.48 -21.76
CA ARG A 4 14.15 25.65 -20.85
C ARG A 4 15.54 25.82 -20.23
N PRO A 5 16.10 27.05 -20.20
CA PRO A 5 17.44 27.27 -19.68
C PRO A 5 17.50 26.91 -18.17
N ALA A 6 18.58 26.28 -17.75
CA ALA A 6 18.83 25.80 -16.36
C ALA A 6 18.66 26.90 -15.30
N VAL A 7 18.87 28.17 -15.67
CA VAL A 7 18.70 29.36 -14.82
C VAL A 7 17.24 29.57 -14.40
N PHE A 8 16.24 29.29 -15.26
CA PHE A 8 14.83 29.40 -14.91
C PHE A 8 14.39 28.32 -13.91
N ALA A 9 14.94 27.12 -14.04
CA ALA A 9 14.67 26.03 -13.12
C ALA A 9 15.27 26.27 -11.72
N ALA A 10 16.43 26.90 -11.64
CA ALA A 10 17.06 27.27 -10.37
C ALA A 10 16.29 28.40 -9.66
N LYS A 11 15.89 29.46 -10.37
CA LYS A 11 15.05 30.54 -9.80
C LYS A 11 13.70 30.02 -9.29
N ALA A 12 13.04 29.12 -10.02
CA ALA A 12 11.79 28.50 -9.58
C ALA A 12 11.97 27.63 -8.32
N LYS A 13 13.12 26.95 -8.17
CA LYS A 13 13.45 26.20 -6.95
C LYS A 13 13.69 27.13 -5.75
N CYS A 14 14.44 28.23 -5.94
CA CYS A 14 14.68 29.21 -4.88
C CYS A 14 13.37 29.89 -4.43
N LEU A 15 12.49 30.29 -5.36
CA LEU A 15 11.19 30.90 -5.04
C LEU A 15 10.29 29.91 -4.28
N ARG A 16 10.27 28.63 -4.66
CA ARG A 16 9.55 27.59 -3.91
C ARG A 16 10.13 27.38 -2.51
N ALA A 17 11.44 27.33 -2.38
CA ALA A 17 12.09 27.19 -1.08
C ALA A 17 11.79 28.39 -0.17
N ALA A 18 11.80 29.63 -0.69
CA ALA A 18 11.45 30.83 0.05
C ALA A 18 9.96 30.84 0.49
N ALA A 19 9.04 30.43 -0.42
CA ALA A 19 7.62 30.30 -0.10
C ALA A 19 7.38 29.25 1.00
N TRP A 20 8.03 28.09 0.92
CA TRP A 20 7.99 27.05 1.96
C TRP A 20 8.55 27.58 3.30
N GLY A 21 9.66 28.32 3.25
CA GLY A 21 10.26 28.94 4.45
C GLY A 21 9.31 29.91 5.15
N ALA A 22 8.62 30.77 4.37
CA ALA A 22 7.62 31.72 4.90
C ALA A 22 6.42 30.99 5.53
N THR A 23 5.88 29.97 4.85
CA THR A 23 4.77 29.15 5.36
C THR A 23 5.17 28.43 6.67
N ILE A 24 6.38 27.86 6.72
CA ILE A 24 6.87 27.20 7.93
C ILE A 24 7.01 28.20 9.07
N ALA A 25 7.58 29.40 8.80
CA ALA A 25 7.71 30.44 9.81
C ALA A 25 6.35 30.89 10.36
N GLU A 26 5.35 31.05 9.48
CA GLU A 26 3.97 31.36 9.88
C GLU A 26 3.38 30.27 10.78
N ILE A 27 3.50 29.00 10.38
CA ILE A 27 3.03 27.85 11.19
C ILE A 27 3.73 27.82 12.55
N MET A 28 5.05 28.04 12.60
CA MET A 28 5.81 28.05 13.83
C MET A 28 5.37 29.11 14.81
N VAL A 29 5.05 30.31 14.31
CA VAL A 29 4.58 31.43 15.15
C VAL A 29 3.14 31.20 15.62
N ARG A 30 2.27 30.74 14.71
CA ARG A 30 0.85 30.64 14.98
C ARG A 30 0.49 29.38 15.77
N GLU A 31 1.01 28.22 15.38
CA GLU A 31 0.62 26.92 15.95
C GLU A 31 1.56 26.44 17.08
N ARG A 32 2.79 27.00 17.17
CA ARG A 32 3.81 26.64 18.16
C ARG A 32 4.02 25.12 18.30
N PRO A 33 4.31 24.40 17.21
CA PRO A 33 4.41 22.95 17.25
C PRO A 33 5.51 22.49 18.21
N GLN A 34 5.26 21.39 18.90
CA GLN A 34 6.19 20.81 19.88
C GLN A 34 7.03 19.67 19.25
N ILE A 35 6.59 19.13 18.13
CA ILE A 35 7.20 18.00 17.43
C ILE A 35 7.05 18.15 15.93
N VAL A 36 8.00 17.62 15.16
CA VAL A 36 7.95 17.57 13.70
C VAL A 36 7.77 16.13 13.26
N GLN A 37 6.78 15.87 12.42
CA GLN A 37 6.56 14.57 11.80
C GLN A 37 6.70 14.69 10.28
N ALA A 38 7.60 13.90 9.67
CA ALA A 38 7.69 13.76 8.23
C ALA A 38 6.88 12.54 7.77
N ALA A 39 6.01 12.74 6.78
CA ALA A 39 5.17 11.68 6.23
C ALA A 39 5.98 10.64 5.43
N THR A 40 7.16 11.00 4.93
CA THR A 40 8.06 10.08 4.22
C THR A 40 9.52 10.39 4.56
N VAL A 41 10.39 9.41 4.37
CA VAL A 41 11.86 9.60 4.52
C VAL A 41 12.39 10.61 3.49
N GLY A 42 11.71 10.81 2.36
CA GLY A 42 12.06 11.81 1.35
C GLY A 42 11.99 13.25 1.86
N GLU A 43 11.11 13.52 2.82
CA GLU A 43 10.94 14.82 3.49
C GLU A 43 11.89 14.99 4.69
N GLY A 44 12.60 13.93 5.05
CA GLY A 44 13.52 13.89 6.17
C GLY A 44 14.54 15.04 6.24
N PRO A 45 15.15 15.51 5.13
CA PRO A 45 16.07 16.66 5.15
C PRO A 45 15.44 17.93 5.70
N LEU A 46 14.16 18.20 5.45
CA LEU A 46 13.42 19.32 6.04
C LEU A 46 13.22 19.11 7.54
N GLY A 47 12.80 17.90 7.92
CA GLY A 47 12.65 17.55 9.34
C GLY A 47 13.95 17.70 10.13
N LEU A 48 15.09 17.29 9.54
CA LEU A 48 16.41 17.49 10.14
C LEU A 48 16.77 18.97 10.31
N TRP A 49 16.48 19.80 9.30
CA TRP A 49 16.72 21.24 9.38
C TRP A 49 15.90 21.85 10.52
N LEU A 50 14.61 21.54 10.62
CA LEU A 50 13.73 22.00 11.69
C LEU A 50 14.23 21.52 13.08
N ARG A 51 14.64 20.24 13.18
CA ARG A 51 15.24 19.71 14.40
C ARG A 51 16.48 20.49 14.85
N GLN A 52 17.38 20.78 13.92
CA GLN A 52 18.64 21.46 14.23
C GLN A 52 18.43 22.92 14.67
N TRP A 53 17.58 23.64 13.97
CA TRP A 53 17.37 25.08 14.19
C TRP A 53 16.37 25.37 15.32
N LEU A 54 15.30 24.59 15.41
CA LEU A 54 14.22 24.83 16.35
C LEU A 54 14.29 23.92 17.60
N LYS A 55 15.24 23.00 17.64
CA LYS A 55 15.42 22.01 18.72
C LYS A 55 14.17 21.13 18.95
N LEU A 56 13.32 21.01 17.96
CA LEU A 56 12.12 20.18 18.05
C LEU A 56 12.45 18.69 17.86
N PRO A 57 11.78 17.79 18.60
CA PRO A 57 11.82 16.37 18.32
C PRO A 57 11.34 16.07 16.90
N PHE A 58 11.90 15.02 16.30
CA PHE A 58 11.64 14.65 14.91
C PHE A 58 11.28 13.18 14.77
N VAL A 59 10.12 12.92 14.18
CA VAL A 59 9.61 11.58 13.87
C VAL A 59 9.44 11.44 12.36
N VAL A 60 9.71 10.25 11.80
CA VAL A 60 9.61 10.03 10.36
C VAL A 60 8.90 8.71 10.05
N TYR A 61 7.98 8.73 9.06
CA TYR A 61 7.38 7.52 8.51
C TYR A 61 8.29 6.86 7.48
N ALA A 62 8.32 5.51 7.53
CA ALA A 62 9.03 4.64 6.60
C ALA A 62 8.04 3.69 5.92
N HIS A 63 7.99 3.73 4.57
CA HIS A 63 7.02 2.96 3.77
C HIS A 63 7.63 1.76 3.03
N GLY A 64 8.94 1.54 3.11
CA GLY A 64 9.65 0.37 2.57
C GLY A 64 10.47 0.68 1.31
N LYS A 65 9.87 1.13 0.22
CA LYS A 65 10.58 1.38 -1.05
C LYS A 65 11.75 2.35 -0.91
N GLU A 66 11.57 3.47 -0.22
CA GLU A 66 12.61 4.46 0.00
C GLU A 66 13.73 3.92 0.91
N ILE A 67 13.41 2.97 1.79
CA ILE A 67 14.40 2.32 2.66
C ILE A 67 15.24 1.34 1.85
N LEU A 68 14.64 0.55 0.94
CA LEU A 68 15.39 -0.33 0.02
C LEU A 68 16.43 0.46 -0.79
N ASN A 69 16.06 1.63 -1.30
CA ASN A 69 16.99 2.52 -2.00
C ASN A 69 18.13 3.00 -1.09
N SER A 70 17.89 3.14 0.21
CA SER A 70 18.89 3.54 1.20
C SER A 70 19.82 2.39 1.58
N VAL A 71 19.28 1.16 1.71
CA VAL A 71 20.07 -0.07 1.94
C VAL A 71 21.10 -0.30 0.81
N GLN A 72 20.73 0.03 -0.43
CA GLN A 72 21.62 -0.09 -1.58
C GLN A 72 22.62 1.09 -1.74
N GLY A 73 22.71 1.99 -0.74
CA GLY A 73 23.72 3.05 -0.69
C GLY A 73 23.40 4.31 -1.51
N ASN A 74 22.24 4.38 -2.15
CA ASN A 74 21.93 5.42 -3.12
C ASN A 74 21.40 6.77 -2.54
N ARG A 75 21.18 6.90 -1.20
CA ARG A 75 20.59 8.13 -0.61
C ARG A 75 21.09 8.47 0.80
N ARG A 76 22.31 9.02 0.90
CA ARG A 76 22.89 9.49 2.17
C ARG A 76 21.97 10.41 3.00
N LYS A 77 21.23 11.33 2.35
CA LYS A 77 20.35 12.26 3.06
C LYS A 77 19.16 11.59 3.73
N SER A 78 18.56 10.59 3.07
CA SER A 78 17.46 9.81 3.64
C SER A 78 17.96 8.95 4.82
N GLN A 79 19.14 8.36 4.70
CA GLN A 79 19.75 7.58 5.78
C GLN A 79 20.06 8.46 6.99
N LEU A 80 20.60 9.67 6.78
CA LEU A 80 20.86 10.64 7.86
C LEU A 80 19.56 11.05 8.58
N ALA A 81 18.47 11.24 7.85
CA ALA A 81 17.16 11.54 8.43
C ALA A 81 16.68 10.43 9.36
N LEU A 82 16.79 9.17 8.94
CA LEU A 82 16.46 8.01 9.78
C LEU A 82 17.35 7.94 11.02
N GLN A 83 18.68 8.12 10.86
CA GLN A 83 19.65 8.05 11.96
C GLN A 83 19.43 9.12 13.02
N GLN A 84 18.95 10.29 12.64
CA GLN A 84 18.72 11.41 13.54
C GLN A 84 17.26 11.57 14.01
N ALA A 85 16.32 10.80 13.48
CA ALA A 85 14.94 10.81 13.97
C ALA A 85 14.87 10.30 15.41
N ASP A 86 14.04 10.88 16.25
CA ASP A 86 13.80 10.39 17.61
C ASP A 86 13.00 9.09 17.62
N ARG A 87 12.06 8.94 16.65
CA ARG A 87 11.36 7.67 16.33
C ARG A 87 11.19 7.52 14.82
N VAL A 88 11.20 6.27 14.37
CA VAL A 88 10.86 5.88 12.99
C VAL A 88 9.60 5.03 13.03
N LEU A 89 8.54 5.48 12.36
CA LEU A 89 7.27 4.78 12.26
C LEU A 89 7.26 3.93 11.00
N ALA A 90 7.47 2.63 11.14
CA ALA A 90 7.49 1.68 10.03
C ALA A 90 6.07 1.16 9.74
N VAL A 91 5.63 1.19 8.48
CA VAL A 91 4.27 0.77 8.10
C VAL A 91 4.03 -0.74 8.20
N SER A 92 5.09 -1.54 8.42
CA SER A 92 5.01 -2.99 8.59
C SER A 92 6.26 -3.52 9.31
N HIS A 93 6.18 -4.75 9.83
CA HIS A 93 7.35 -5.45 10.38
C HIS A 93 8.46 -5.63 9.34
N PHE A 94 8.08 -5.90 8.08
CA PHE A 94 9.04 -5.94 6.99
C PHE A 94 9.79 -4.61 6.85
N THR A 95 9.08 -3.48 6.87
CA THR A 95 9.71 -2.15 6.79
C THR A 95 10.56 -1.86 8.03
N ALA A 96 10.11 -2.26 9.22
CA ALA A 96 10.89 -2.14 10.45
C ALA A 96 12.24 -2.89 10.35
N ASN A 97 12.22 -4.11 9.82
CA ASN A 97 13.44 -4.90 9.57
C ASN A 97 14.38 -4.21 8.58
N LEU A 98 13.86 -3.57 7.52
CA LEU A 98 14.67 -2.77 6.61
C LEU A 98 15.30 -1.56 7.30
N VAL A 99 14.56 -0.89 8.18
CA VAL A 99 15.05 0.26 8.96
C VAL A 99 16.17 -0.18 9.92
N GLN A 100 16.05 -1.36 10.54
CA GLN A 100 17.14 -1.92 11.36
C GLN A 100 18.40 -2.21 10.53
N GLN A 101 18.25 -2.73 9.29
CA GLN A 101 19.37 -3.01 8.40
C GLN A 101 20.16 -1.75 7.98
N VAL A 102 19.55 -0.56 8.03
CA VAL A 102 20.26 0.71 7.82
C VAL A 102 20.85 1.29 9.11
N GLY A 103 20.89 0.51 10.19
CA GLY A 103 21.59 0.83 11.44
C GLY A 103 20.76 1.65 12.44
N ILE A 104 19.45 1.60 12.38
CA ILE A 104 18.59 2.24 13.39
C ILE A 104 18.33 1.23 14.51
N ALA A 105 18.55 1.68 15.76
CA ALA A 105 18.36 0.89 16.95
C ALA A 105 16.86 0.48 17.11
N PRO A 106 16.57 -0.79 17.48
CA PRO A 106 15.20 -1.31 17.54
C PRO A 106 14.27 -0.49 18.44
N GLU A 107 14.77 0.04 19.55
CA GLU A 107 14.01 0.87 20.51
C GLU A 107 13.53 2.21 19.93
N ARG A 108 14.06 2.61 18.78
CA ARG A 108 13.65 3.81 18.04
C ARG A 108 12.68 3.52 16.91
N ILE A 109 12.30 2.25 16.72
CA ILE A 109 11.43 1.82 15.62
C ILE A 109 10.09 1.37 16.20
N GLU A 110 9.02 2.01 15.73
CA GLU A 110 7.66 1.65 16.05
C GLU A 110 6.95 1.13 14.80
N VAL A 111 6.29 -0.02 14.89
CA VAL A 111 5.46 -0.50 13.78
C VAL A 111 4.07 0.13 13.90
N VAL A 112 3.73 0.96 12.94
CA VAL A 112 2.43 1.63 12.85
C VAL A 112 1.82 1.31 11.49
N HIS A 113 0.93 0.33 11.47
CA HIS A 113 0.23 -0.05 10.25
C HIS A 113 -0.70 1.09 9.79
N PRO A 114 -0.86 1.30 8.48
CA PRO A 114 -1.79 2.29 7.96
C PRO A 114 -3.24 1.87 8.19
N GLY A 115 -4.12 2.85 8.30
CA GLY A 115 -5.56 2.64 8.52
C GLY A 115 -6.36 2.44 7.23
N CYS A 116 -7.60 1.98 7.42
CA CYS A 116 -8.62 1.89 6.38
C CYS A 116 -9.91 2.56 6.88
N ASP A 117 -10.59 3.29 6.01
CA ASP A 117 -11.92 3.85 6.28
C ASP A 117 -12.98 2.75 6.17
N SER A 118 -13.25 2.07 7.28
CA SER A 118 -14.19 0.95 7.36
C SER A 118 -15.66 1.37 7.29
N ASP A 119 -15.97 2.64 7.37
CA ASP A 119 -17.33 3.17 7.18
C ASP A 119 -17.62 3.37 5.70
N ARG A 120 -16.64 3.82 4.96
CA ARG A 120 -16.67 3.93 3.51
C ARG A 120 -16.55 2.56 2.83
N PHE A 121 -15.52 1.78 3.17
CA PHE A 121 -15.33 0.42 2.69
C PHE A 121 -16.09 -0.54 3.59
N ARG A 122 -17.28 -0.94 3.14
CA ARG A 122 -18.18 -1.83 3.89
C ARG A 122 -18.90 -2.78 2.94
N PRO A 123 -19.44 -3.90 3.45
CA PRO A 123 -20.28 -4.76 2.65
C PRO A 123 -21.51 -3.99 2.17
N VAL A 124 -21.69 -3.95 0.85
CA VAL A 124 -22.87 -3.40 0.20
C VAL A 124 -23.36 -4.39 -0.85
N PRO A 125 -24.65 -4.42 -1.18
CA PRO A 125 -25.15 -5.21 -2.29
C PRO A 125 -24.47 -4.79 -3.60
N PRO A 126 -24.07 -5.74 -4.47
CA PRO A 126 -23.43 -5.39 -5.73
C PRO A 126 -24.38 -4.62 -6.64
N ARG A 127 -23.93 -3.52 -7.19
CA ARG A 127 -24.66 -2.72 -8.18
C ARG A 127 -24.69 -3.43 -9.53
N MET A 128 -25.83 -3.99 -9.89
CA MET A 128 -25.99 -4.80 -11.11
C MET A 128 -25.85 -3.95 -12.38
N ASP A 129 -26.23 -2.67 -12.37
CA ASP A 129 -26.00 -1.71 -13.46
C ASP A 129 -24.48 -1.52 -13.73
N LEU A 130 -23.71 -1.32 -12.67
CA LEU A 130 -22.26 -1.20 -12.76
C LEU A 130 -21.62 -2.52 -13.20
N ARG A 131 -22.10 -3.64 -12.66
CA ARG A 131 -21.65 -4.98 -13.04
C ARG A 131 -21.87 -5.26 -14.52
N GLN A 132 -23.07 -4.94 -15.03
CA GLN A 132 -23.39 -5.07 -16.45
C GLN A 132 -22.53 -4.15 -17.32
N LYS A 133 -22.31 -2.90 -16.89
CA LYS A 133 -21.47 -1.93 -17.60
C LYS A 133 -20.03 -2.40 -17.73
N LEU A 134 -19.45 -2.96 -16.67
CA LEU A 134 -18.04 -3.37 -16.64
C LEU A 134 -17.80 -4.74 -17.28
N LEU A 135 -18.70 -5.71 -17.03
CA LEU A 135 -18.51 -7.11 -17.40
C LEU A 135 -19.28 -7.49 -18.67
N GLY A 136 -20.29 -6.73 -19.07
CA GLY A 136 -21.10 -6.99 -20.26
C GLY A 136 -21.73 -8.38 -20.22
N ALA A 137 -21.49 -9.19 -21.26
CA ALA A 137 -21.99 -10.57 -21.35
C ALA A 137 -21.49 -11.50 -20.22
N ARG A 138 -20.47 -11.08 -19.45
CA ARG A 138 -19.86 -11.83 -18.34
C ARG A 138 -20.39 -11.41 -16.96
N CYS A 139 -21.51 -10.70 -16.90
CA CYS A 139 -22.09 -10.21 -15.65
C CYS A 139 -22.48 -11.33 -14.66
N LYS A 140 -22.54 -12.59 -15.11
CA LYS A 140 -22.80 -13.78 -14.28
C LYS A 140 -21.54 -14.52 -13.84
N ASP A 141 -20.38 -14.18 -14.41
CA ASP A 141 -19.11 -14.86 -14.11
C ASP A 141 -18.69 -14.66 -12.64
N ARG A 142 -17.89 -15.58 -12.13
CA ARG A 142 -17.10 -15.35 -10.91
C ARG A 142 -16.03 -14.30 -11.19
N VAL A 143 -15.89 -13.33 -10.30
CA VAL A 143 -15.01 -12.16 -10.52
C VAL A 143 -13.83 -12.17 -9.57
N ILE A 144 -12.64 -12.27 -10.15
CA ILE A 144 -11.37 -11.96 -9.46
C ILE A 144 -11.10 -10.48 -9.70
N LEU A 145 -10.86 -9.71 -8.65
CA LEU A 145 -10.56 -8.29 -8.72
C LEU A 145 -9.12 -7.99 -8.30
N THR A 146 -8.45 -7.12 -9.05
CA THR A 146 -7.28 -6.40 -8.56
C THR A 146 -7.49 -4.90 -8.72
N VAL A 147 -7.23 -4.13 -7.67
CA VAL A 147 -7.18 -2.66 -7.69
C VAL A 147 -5.75 -2.22 -7.48
N GLY A 148 -5.16 -1.54 -8.46
CA GLY A 148 -3.79 -1.06 -8.35
C GLY A 148 -3.14 -0.66 -9.66
N ALA A 149 -1.97 0.00 -9.57
CA ALA A 149 -1.20 0.37 -10.74
C ALA A 149 -0.75 -0.88 -11.52
N LEU A 150 -0.81 -0.81 -12.85
CA LEU A 150 -0.36 -1.88 -13.74
C LEU A 150 1.17 -1.81 -13.86
N VAL A 151 1.85 -2.30 -12.82
CA VAL A 151 3.31 -2.43 -12.72
C VAL A 151 3.67 -3.86 -12.33
N GLU A 152 4.86 -4.31 -12.70
CA GLU A 152 5.32 -5.69 -12.53
C GLU A 152 5.22 -6.20 -11.09
N ARG A 153 5.53 -5.33 -10.12
CA ARG A 153 5.45 -5.64 -8.68
C ARG A 153 4.09 -6.15 -8.23
N LYS A 154 3.00 -5.66 -8.83
CA LYS A 154 1.62 -5.99 -8.41
C LYS A 154 1.16 -7.40 -8.79
N GLY A 155 1.88 -8.10 -9.68
CA GLY A 155 1.64 -9.51 -10.00
C GLY A 155 0.41 -9.77 -10.87
N HIS A 156 -0.08 -8.76 -11.63
CA HIS A 156 -1.17 -8.96 -12.57
C HIS A 156 -0.89 -10.05 -13.61
N ASP A 157 0.36 -10.14 -14.07
CA ASP A 157 0.83 -11.16 -15.00
C ASP A 157 0.70 -12.58 -14.42
N MET A 158 0.90 -12.75 -13.12
CA MET A 158 0.81 -14.04 -12.45
C MET A 158 -0.64 -14.51 -12.30
N VAL A 159 -1.58 -13.59 -12.04
CA VAL A 159 -3.02 -13.91 -12.06
C VAL A 159 -3.45 -14.30 -13.48
N ILE A 160 -3.00 -13.57 -14.52
CA ILE A 160 -3.28 -13.91 -15.92
C ILE A 160 -2.74 -15.31 -16.28
N ARG A 161 -1.51 -15.66 -15.83
CA ARG A 161 -0.92 -16.99 -16.04
C ARG A 161 -1.67 -18.10 -15.29
N ALA A 162 -2.34 -17.78 -14.19
CA ALA A 162 -3.17 -18.72 -13.43
C ALA A 162 -4.52 -19.02 -14.12
N LEU A 163 -5.05 -18.10 -14.97
CA LEU A 163 -6.36 -18.23 -15.58
C LEU A 163 -6.58 -19.50 -16.42
N PRO A 164 -5.63 -20.00 -17.25
CA PRO A 164 -5.84 -21.23 -18.01
C PRO A 164 -6.19 -22.43 -17.13
N ARG A 165 -5.48 -22.58 -15.99
CA ARG A 165 -5.74 -23.63 -15.00
C ARG A 165 -7.06 -23.41 -14.23
N LEU A 166 -7.32 -22.17 -13.81
CA LEU A 166 -8.56 -21.79 -13.14
C LEU A 166 -9.79 -22.13 -13.98
N ARG A 167 -9.77 -21.90 -15.28
CA ARG A 167 -10.87 -22.17 -16.20
C ARG A 167 -11.20 -23.66 -16.35
N GLN A 168 -10.27 -24.54 -16.03
CA GLN A 168 -10.58 -25.99 -16.00
C GLN A 168 -11.56 -26.32 -14.88
N ALA A 169 -11.46 -25.67 -13.72
CA ALA A 169 -12.34 -25.87 -12.58
C ALA A 169 -13.54 -24.89 -12.58
N ILE A 170 -13.35 -23.67 -13.13
CA ILE A 170 -14.35 -22.59 -13.13
C ILE A 170 -14.36 -21.95 -14.53
N PRO A 171 -15.11 -22.54 -15.50
CA PRO A 171 -15.14 -22.03 -16.88
C PRO A 171 -15.58 -20.56 -16.98
N ASP A 172 -16.50 -20.13 -16.12
CA ASP A 172 -17.07 -18.78 -16.08
C ASP A 172 -16.38 -17.94 -14.99
N VAL A 173 -15.05 -17.74 -15.14
CA VAL A 173 -14.26 -16.83 -14.33
C VAL A 173 -13.78 -15.66 -15.17
N THR A 174 -13.86 -14.46 -14.61
CA THR A 174 -13.37 -13.21 -15.21
C THR A 174 -12.42 -12.51 -14.26
N TYR A 175 -11.31 -12.01 -14.79
CA TYR A 175 -10.36 -11.18 -14.07
C TYR A 175 -10.58 -9.72 -14.40
N LEU A 176 -11.06 -8.94 -13.42
CA LEU A 176 -11.28 -7.50 -13.50
C LEU A 176 -10.08 -6.76 -12.91
N ILE A 177 -9.44 -5.93 -13.73
CA ILE A 177 -8.29 -5.11 -13.35
C ILE A 177 -8.71 -3.65 -13.34
N VAL A 178 -8.61 -3.00 -12.18
CA VAL A 178 -8.88 -1.58 -11.98
C VAL A 178 -7.58 -0.85 -11.70
N GLY A 179 -7.25 0.09 -12.57
CA GLY A 179 -6.05 0.90 -12.54
C GLY A 179 -5.42 1.10 -13.91
N ASN A 180 -4.35 1.89 -13.93
CA ASN A 180 -3.54 2.12 -15.12
C ASN A 180 -2.05 1.93 -14.80
N GLY A 181 -1.23 1.74 -15.85
CA GLY A 181 0.22 1.64 -15.67
C GLY A 181 0.95 1.17 -16.92
N ARG A 182 2.27 1.23 -16.84
CA ARG A 182 3.17 0.95 -17.97
C ARG A 182 3.09 -0.48 -18.51
N CYS A 183 2.64 -1.44 -17.70
CA CYS A 183 2.58 -2.84 -18.08
C CYS A 183 1.30 -3.22 -18.84
N ARG A 184 0.37 -2.27 -19.09
CA ARG A 184 -0.94 -2.60 -19.71
C ARG A 184 -0.80 -3.39 -21.01
N ALA A 185 -0.03 -2.88 -21.98
CA ALA A 185 0.13 -3.55 -23.27
C ALA A 185 0.75 -4.94 -23.13
N GLN A 186 1.73 -5.10 -22.22
CA GLN A 186 2.36 -6.40 -21.95
C GLN A 186 1.35 -7.40 -21.37
N LEU A 187 0.47 -6.95 -20.47
CA LEU A 187 -0.56 -7.79 -19.86
C LEU A 187 -1.64 -8.20 -20.88
N GLU A 188 -2.03 -7.30 -21.79
CA GLU A 188 -2.97 -7.59 -22.87
C GLU A 188 -2.38 -8.64 -23.85
N ASN A 189 -1.10 -8.48 -24.24
CA ASN A 189 -0.40 -9.43 -25.07
C ASN A 189 -0.25 -10.80 -24.39
N LEU A 190 0.07 -10.82 -23.09
CA LEU A 190 0.16 -12.05 -22.30
C LEU A 190 -1.18 -12.80 -22.27
N ALA A 191 -2.27 -12.07 -22.01
CA ALA A 191 -3.61 -12.66 -21.98
C ALA A 191 -4.01 -13.25 -23.35
N ALA A 192 -3.64 -12.58 -24.46
CA ALA A 192 -3.85 -13.08 -25.81
C ALA A 192 -3.03 -14.35 -26.11
N ALA A 193 -1.73 -14.32 -25.76
CA ALA A 193 -0.82 -15.46 -25.96
C ALA A 193 -1.25 -16.72 -25.18
N LEU A 194 -1.91 -16.55 -24.04
CA LEU A 194 -2.43 -17.64 -23.22
C LEU A 194 -3.88 -18.05 -23.58
N GLY A 195 -4.50 -17.43 -24.60
CA GLY A 195 -5.88 -17.72 -25.02
C GLY A 195 -6.94 -17.34 -23.98
N VAL A 196 -6.65 -16.36 -23.14
CA VAL A 196 -7.56 -15.88 -22.06
C VAL A 196 -7.92 -14.39 -22.18
N ARG A 197 -7.64 -13.76 -23.33
CA ARG A 197 -7.82 -12.31 -23.52
C ARG A 197 -9.25 -11.85 -23.21
N GLU A 198 -10.23 -12.63 -23.60
CA GLU A 198 -11.65 -12.34 -23.38
C GLU A 198 -12.07 -12.48 -21.90
N ARG A 199 -11.26 -13.11 -21.07
CA ARG A 199 -11.49 -13.29 -19.62
C ARG A 199 -10.82 -12.23 -18.78
N VAL A 200 -10.06 -11.30 -19.38
CA VAL A 200 -9.37 -10.21 -18.69
C VAL A 200 -9.95 -8.88 -19.10
N ILE A 201 -10.54 -8.19 -18.14
CA ILE A 201 -11.17 -6.88 -18.33
C ILE A 201 -10.27 -5.81 -17.68
N PHE A 202 -9.80 -4.87 -18.49
CA PHE A 202 -9.04 -3.72 -18.05
C PHE A 202 -9.99 -2.52 -17.94
N ALA A 203 -10.52 -2.26 -16.75
CA ALA A 203 -11.49 -1.20 -16.51
C ALA A 203 -10.87 0.23 -16.52
N GLY A 204 -9.53 0.32 -16.48
CA GLY A 204 -8.88 1.62 -16.34
C GLY A 204 -9.00 2.17 -14.92
N GLN A 205 -8.81 3.49 -14.77
CA GLN A 205 -9.03 4.17 -13.50
C GLN A 205 -10.53 4.37 -13.25
N VAL A 206 -10.94 4.17 -12.01
CA VAL A 206 -12.28 4.48 -11.51
C VAL A 206 -12.20 5.61 -10.50
N GLY A 207 -13.30 6.31 -10.28
CA GLY A 207 -13.40 7.31 -9.22
C GLY A 207 -13.16 6.69 -7.84
N ALA A 208 -12.57 7.47 -6.95
CA ALA A 208 -12.35 6.97 -5.60
C ALA A 208 -13.67 6.58 -4.93
N GLU A 209 -14.73 7.34 -5.20
CA GLU A 209 -16.10 7.13 -4.72
C GLU A 209 -16.71 5.80 -5.16
N ASP A 210 -16.34 5.29 -6.34
CA ASP A 210 -16.87 4.04 -6.90
C ASP A 210 -16.15 2.79 -6.34
N LEU A 211 -14.99 2.93 -5.69
CA LEU A 211 -14.19 1.79 -5.22
C LEU A 211 -14.96 0.81 -4.32
N PRO A 212 -15.78 1.23 -3.34
CA PRO A 212 -16.56 0.29 -2.53
C PRO A 212 -17.49 -0.58 -3.38
N ASP A 213 -18.16 0.01 -4.39
CA ASP A 213 -19.02 -0.72 -5.32
C ASP A 213 -18.21 -1.70 -6.19
N ILE A 214 -17.01 -1.31 -6.61
CA ILE A 214 -16.09 -2.19 -7.35
C ILE A 214 -15.68 -3.42 -6.51
N TYR A 215 -15.33 -3.22 -5.24
CA TYR A 215 -15.07 -4.35 -4.34
C TYR A 215 -16.31 -5.23 -4.17
N ALA A 216 -17.50 -4.63 -4.06
CA ALA A 216 -18.76 -5.36 -3.92
C ALA A 216 -19.06 -6.29 -5.10
N LEU A 217 -18.64 -5.94 -6.33
CA LEU A 217 -18.82 -6.76 -7.53
C LEU A 217 -17.98 -8.04 -7.54
N SER A 218 -16.91 -8.11 -6.76
CA SER A 218 -15.97 -9.24 -6.80
C SER A 218 -16.37 -10.38 -5.88
N ASP A 219 -15.95 -11.59 -6.24
CA ASP A 219 -16.03 -12.79 -5.39
C ASP A 219 -14.73 -12.95 -4.57
N VAL A 220 -13.58 -12.55 -5.12
CA VAL A 220 -12.28 -12.58 -4.46
C VAL A 220 -11.42 -11.42 -4.93
N PHE A 221 -10.64 -10.82 -4.01
CA PHE A 221 -9.61 -9.86 -4.35
C PHE A 221 -8.25 -10.58 -4.44
N ALA A 222 -7.49 -10.34 -5.50
CA ALA A 222 -6.19 -10.97 -5.69
C ALA A 222 -5.14 -9.94 -6.12
N MET A 223 -4.03 -9.87 -5.39
CA MET A 223 -2.86 -9.08 -5.76
C MET A 223 -1.59 -9.79 -5.28
N PRO A 224 -1.08 -10.78 -6.02
CA PRO A 224 0.12 -11.53 -5.64
C PRO A 224 1.38 -10.68 -5.88
N SER A 225 1.50 -9.57 -5.13
CA SER A 225 2.63 -8.67 -5.25
C SER A 225 3.92 -9.35 -4.84
N ARG A 226 5.00 -9.02 -5.55
CA ARG A 226 6.35 -9.56 -5.36
C ARG A 226 7.37 -8.45 -5.17
N ARG A 227 8.44 -8.78 -4.46
CA ARG A 227 9.61 -7.90 -4.36
C ARG A 227 10.38 -7.94 -5.68
N GLN A 228 10.77 -6.76 -6.17
CA GLN A 228 11.68 -6.61 -7.30
C GLN A 228 13.00 -6.05 -6.81
N ILE A 229 14.01 -6.93 -6.69
CA ILE A 229 15.31 -6.60 -6.08
C ILE A 229 16.02 -5.51 -6.90
N GLU A 230 16.13 -5.70 -8.23
CA GLU A 230 16.83 -4.76 -9.12
C GLU A 230 16.16 -3.39 -9.20
N ALA A 231 14.82 -3.35 -9.15
CA ALA A 231 14.05 -2.11 -9.18
C ALA A 231 13.87 -1.45 -7.80
N CYS A 232 14.41 -2.05 -6.73
CA CYS A 232 14.19 -1.61 -5.35
C CYS A 232 12.71 -1.36 -5.04
N ASP A 233 11.83 -2.22 -5.56
CA ASP A 233 10.38 -2.04 -5.44
C ASP A 233 9.75 -3.19 -4.65
N VAL A 234 8.93 -2.84 -3.67
CA VAL A 234 8.25 -3.78 -2.78
C VAL A 234 6.92 -3.21 -2.31
N GLU A 235 5.98 -4.09 -1.98
CA GLU A 235 4.77 -3.68 -1.27
C GLU A 235 5.10 -3.43 0.20
N GLY A 236 4.97 -2.19 0.65
CA GLY A 236 5.27 -1.82 2.03
C GLY A 236 4.25 -2.37 3.03
N PHE A 237 2.98 -2.50 2.61
CA PHE A 237 1.89 -3.03 3.43
C PHE A 237 0.74 -3.61 2.58
N GLY A 238 0.14 -2.80 1.67
CA GLY A 238 -0.95 -3.23 0.81
C GLY A 238 -2.34 -2.82 1.33
N LEU A 239 -2.62 -1.51 1.40
CA LEU A 239 -3.91 -0.95 1.83
C LEU A 239 -5.12 -1.57 1.13
N VAL A 240 -5.01 -1.91 -0.15
CA VAL A 240 -6.08 -2.51 -0.95
C VAL A 240 -6.57 -3.87 -0.41
N PHE A 241 -5.74 -4.60 0.36
CA PHE A 241 -6.19 -5.79 1.07
C PHE A 241 -7.11 -5.44 2.23
N LEU A 242 -6.80 -4.35 2.95
CA LEU A 242 -7.70 -3.86 4.01
C LEU A 242 -9.02 -3.35 3.43
N GLU A 243 -8.99 -2.64 2.28
CA GLU A 243 -10.20 -2.16 1.59
C GLU A 243 -11.09 -3.34 1.17
N ALA A 244 -10.50 -4.39 0.57
CA ALA A 244 -11.22 -5.61 0.19
C ALA A 244 -11.80 -6.33 1.42
N ASN A 245 -10.98 -6.54 2.46
CA ASN A 245 -11.42 -7.14 3.72
C ASN A 245 -12.49 -6.28 4.41
N ALA A 246 -12.38 -4.95 4.40
CA ALA A 246 -13.41 -4.05 4.93
C ALA A 246 -14.76 -4.24 4.21
N CYS A 247 -14.74 -4.57 2.91
CA CYS A 247 -15.91 -4.97 2.13
C CYS A 247 -16.30 -6.45 2.33
N ALA A 248 -15.74 -7.14 3.33
CA ALA A 248 -15.93 -8.57 3.60
C ALA A 248 -15.57 -9.49 2.42
N LYS A 249 -14.61 -9.09 1.57
CA LYS A 249 -14.12 -9.93 0.48
C LYS A 249 -12.92 -10.76 0.94
N PRO A 250 -12.85 -12.06 0.61
CA PRO A 250 -11.65 -12.85 0.82
C PRO A 250 -10.53 -12.32 -0.07
N VAL A 251 -9.30 -12.39 0.41
CA VAL A 251 -8.14 -11.86 -0.30
C VAL A 251 -7.08 -12.93 -0.56
N VAL A 252 -6.38 -12.83 -1.70
CA VAL A 252 -5.18 -13.60 -2.03
C VAL A 252 -4.03 -12.63 -2.25
N GLY A 253 -3.00 -12.70 -1.42
CA GLY A 253 -1.83 -11.85 -1.47
C GLY A 253 -0.54 -12.64 -1.65
N GLY A 254 0.49 -12.03 -2.24
CA GLY A 254 1.81 -12.65 -2.30
C GLY A 254 2.49 -12.65 -0.92
N HIS A 255 3.15 -13.74 -0.55
CA HIS A 255 3.95 -13.80 0.68
C HIS A 255 5.25 -13.00 0.50
N SER A 256 5.12 -11.66 0.44
CA SER A 256 6.22 -10.75 0.11
C SER A 256 6.04 -9.38 0.74
N GLY A 257 7.16 -8.76 1.14
CA GLY A 257 7.16 -7.43 1.73
C GLY A 257 6.30 -7.35 3.00
N GLY A 258 5.51 -6.28 3.12
CA GLY A 258 4.62 -6.06 4.25
C GLY A 258 3.24 -6.70 4.11
N ILE A 259 2.97 -7.51 3.08
CA ILE A 259 1.66 -8.14 2.88
C ILE A 259 1.27 -9.10 4.02
N PRO A 260 2.20 -9.88 4.63
CA PRO A 260 1.88 -10.71 5.80
C PRO A 260 1.38 -9.93 7.02
N ASP A 261 1.61 -8.62 7.08
CA ASP A 261 1.03 -7.76 8.12
C ASP A 261 -0.43 -7.41 7.81
N ALA A 262 -0.77 -7.26 6.53
CA ALA A 262 -2.13 -6.96 6.09
C ALA A 262 -3.02 -8.21 6.08
N ILE A 263 -2.47 -9.40 5.76
CA ILE A 263 -3.20 -10.66 5.62
C ILE A 263 -2.71 -11.66 6.67
N VAL A 264 -3.61 -12.22 7.46
CA VAL A 264 -3.34 -13.39 8.32
C VAL A 264 -3.75 -14.63 7.52
N ASP A 265 -2.76 -15.42 7.12
CA ASP A 265 -2.95 -16.59 6.27
C ASP A 265 -3.93 -17.60 6.87
N GLY A 266 -4.88 -18.08 6.05
CA GLY A 266 -5.95 -19.00 6.47
C GLY A 266 -7.02 -18.40 7.40
N VAL A 267 -6.87 -17.13 7.81
CA VAL A 267 -7.79 -16.43 8.73
C VAL A 267 -8.50 -15.27 8.07
N THR A 268 -7.76 -14.32 7.45
CA THR A 268 -8.34 -13.15 6.78
C THR A 268 -8.16 -13.16 5.26
N GLY A 269 -7.45 -14.16 4.75
CA GLY A 269 -7.13 -14.37 3.34
C GLY A 269 -6.16 -15.51 3.18
N LEU A 270 -5.59 -15.66 1.99
CA LEU A 270 -4.57 -16.64 1.67
C LEU A 270 -3.29 -15.94 1.19
N LEU A 271 -2.14 -16.41 1.69
CA LEU A 271 -0.83 -16.00 1.21
C LEU A 271 -0.29 -17.06 0.25
N VAL A 272 0.23 -16.61 -0.89
CA VAL A 272 0.73 -17.48 -1.97
C VAL A 272 2.16 -17.12 -2.36
N ASN A 273 2.84 -18.06 -3.00
CA ASN A 273 4.08 -17.77 -3.72
C ASN A 273 3.75 -16.88 -4.94
N SER A 274 4.15 -15.62 -4.88
CA SER A 274 3.86 -14.62 -5.92
C SER A 274 4.50 -14.93 -7.28
N LEU A 275 5.42 -15.90 -7.35
CA LEU A 275 6.12 -16.31 -8.58
C LEU A 275 5.60 -17.64 -9.12
N ASP A 276 4.60 -18.24 -8.48
CA ASP A 276 4.02 -19.52 -8.87
C ASP A 276 2.55 -19.35 -9.29
N PRO A 277 2.25 -19.35 -10.61
CA PRO A 277 0.87 -19.29 -11.10
C PRO A 277 -0.01 -20.46 -10.67
N GLU A 278 0.61 -21.63 -10.36
CA GLU A 278 -0.13 -22.81 -9.92
C GLU A 278 -0.62 -22.64 -8.48
N ASP A 279 0.21 -22.14 -7.60
CA ASP A 279 -0.17 -21.82 -6.21
C ASP A 279 -1.28 -20.76 -6.18
N ILE A 280 -1.15 -19.71 -7.01
CA ILE A 280 -2.19 -18.69 -7.18
C ILE A 280 -3.50 -19.30 -7.68
N ALA A 281 -3.45 -20.18 -8.71
CA ALA A 281 -4.63 -20.84 -9.24
C ALA A 281 -5.32 -21.72 -8.18
N ASN A 282 -4.56 -22.47 -7.40
CA ASN A 282 -5.06 -23.33 -6.33
C ASN A 282 -5.76 -22.50 -5.24
N ALA A 283 -5.14 -21.40 -4.78
CA ALA A 283 -5.73 -20.51 -3.79
C ALA A 283 -7.05 -19.88 -4.28
N LEU A 284 -7.04 -19.37 -5.53
CA LEU A 284 -8.24 -18.79 -6.15
C LEU A 284 -9.33 -19.83 -6.35
N THR A 285 -9.02 -21.02 -6.87
CA THR A 285 -9.98 -22.12 -7.03
C THR A 285 -10.62 -22.46 -5.68
N ARG A 286 -9.81 -22.63 -4.63
CA ARG A 286 -10.29 -22.94 -3.28
C ARG A 286 -11.30 -21.91 -2.78
N LEU A 287 -11.08 -20.60 -3.01
CA LEU A 287 -11.99 -19.54 -2.57
C LEU A 287 -13.23 -19.43 -3.45
N LEU A 288 -13.10 -19.64 -4.76
CA LEU A 288 -14.21 -19.50 -5.69
C LEU A 288 -15.16 -20.71 -5.70
N THR A 289 -14.69 -21.90 -5.27
CA THR A 289 -15.50 -23.13 -5.19
C THR A 289 -16.00 -23.46 -3.79
N ASN A 290 -15.41 -22.86 -2.75
CA ASN A 290 -15.84 -23.07 -1.36
C ASN A 290 -16.38 -21.76 -0.76
N SER A 291 -17.68 -21.58 -0.88
CA SER A 291 -18.38 -20.37 -0.40
C SER A 291 -18.24 -20.15 1.10
N ASP A 292 -18.26 -21.21 1.92
CA ASP A 292 -18.18 -21.11 3.37
C ASP A 292 -16.80 -20.61 3.80
N LEU A 293 -15.74 -21.11 3.16
CA LEU A 293 -14.40 -20.63 3.38
C LEU A 293 -14.27 -19.15 2.96
N ALA A 294 -14.75 -18.80 1.77
CA ALA A 294 -14.68 -17.43 1.25
C ALA A 294 -15.39 -16.44 2.17
N VAL A 295 -16.62 -16.76 2.58
CA VAL A 295 -17.41 -15.94 3.51
C VAL A 295 -16.72 -15.82 4.86
N ARG A 296 -16.22 -16.91 5.42
CA ARG A 296 -15.51 -16.92 6.70
C ARG A 296 -14.28 -16.02 6.66
N LEU A 297 -13.42 -16.15 5.64
CA LEU A 297 -12.20 -15.33 5.53
C LEU A 297 -12.53 -13.84 5.31
N GLY A 298 -13.52 -13.54 4.48
CA GLY A 298 -13.99 -12.17 4.28
C GLY A 298 -14.52 -11.52 5.55
N GLN A 299 -15.35 -12.24 6.32
CA GLN A 299 -15.89 -11.76 7.59
C GLN A 299 -14.80 -11.55 8.65
N GLN A 300 -13.88 -12.50 8.81
CA GLN A 300 -12.74 -12.37 9.73
C GLN A 300 -11.84 -11.19 9.31
N GLY A 301 -11.63 -11.01 8.00
CA GLY A 301 -10.92 -9.86 7.46
C GLY A 301 -11.58 -8.54 7.86
N ARG A 302 -12.90 -8.41 7.69
CA ARG A 302 -13.65 -7.23 8.10
C ARG A 302 -13.56 -6.97 9.60
N LEU A 303 -13.79 -8.00 10.41
CA LEU A 303 -13.69 -7.85 11.88
C LEU A 303 -12.32 -7.31 12.29
N ARG A 304 -11.24 -7.83 11.69
CA ARG A 304 -9.88 -7.36 11.96
C ARG A 304 -9.69 -5.90 11.51
N VAL A 305 -10.18 -5.52 10.32
CA VAL A 305 -10.04 -4.13 9.85
C VAL A 305 -10.75 -3.16 10.76
N VAL A 306 -11.99 -3.45 11.16
CA VAL A 306 -12.78 -2.58 12.05
C VAL A 306 -12.13 -2.45 13.43
N ARG A 307 -11.57 -3.55 13.96
CA ARG A 307 -10.96 -3.57 15.28
C ARG A 307 -9.57 -2.93 15.28
N ASP A 308 -8.69 -3.28 14.31
CA ASP A 308 -7.26 -3.03 14.43
C ASP A 308 -6.74 -1.93 13.47
N PHE A 309 -7.45 -1.65 12.38
CA PHE A 309 -6.97 -0.79 11.31
C PHE A 309 -7.87 0.42 11.02
N ASN A 310 -8.84 0.74 11.86
CA ASN A 310 -9.58 1.99 11.67
C ASN A 310 -8.68 3.21 12.01
N TRP A 311 -8.97 4.33 11.35
CA TRP A 311 -8.13 5.53 11.48
C TRP A 311 -8.08 6.09 12.90
N THR A 312 -9.12 5.91 13.73
CA THR A 312 -9.11 6.34 15.11
C THR A 312 -8.07 5.56 15.94
N GLN A 313 -7.99 4.24 15.75
CA GLN A 313 -6.99 3.41 16.42
C GLN A 313 -5.57 3.76 15.99
N VAL A 314 -5.38 3.98 14.69
CA VAL A 314 -4.07 4.39 14.15
C VAL A 314 -3.67 5.76 14.70
N ALA A 315 -4.57 6.73 14.71
CA ALA A 315 -4.31 8.07 15.25
C ALA A 315 -3.94 8.03 16.73
N ASN A 316 -4.71 7.33 17.55
CA ASN A 316 -4.45 7.18 18.99
C ASN A 316 -3.07 6.54 19.26
N ARG A 317 -2.70 5.53 18.45
CA ARG A 317 -1.38 4.91 18.55
C ARG A 317 -0.26 5.89 18.22
N VAL A 318 -0.41 6.64 17.12
CA VAL A 318 0.57 7.66 16.72
C VAL A 318 0.68 8.74 17.79
N GLU A 319 -0.44 9.25 18.29
CA GLU A 319 -0.48 10.25 19.36
C GLU A 319 0.29 9.77 20.60
N GLY A 320 0.04 8.55 21.07
CA GLY A 320 0.75 7.97 22.20
C GLY A 320 2.28 7.88 21.99
N ILE A 321 2.71 7.57 20.75
CA ILE A 321 4.14 7.57 20.39
C ILE A 321 4.70 8.98 20.43
N LEU A 322 4.01 9.97 19.85
CA LEU A 322 4.45 11.36 19.84
C LEU A 322 4.58 11.92 21.26
N GLU A 323 3.61 11.64 22.13
CA GLU A 323 3.66 12.01 23.55
C GLU A 323 4.83 11.36 24.28
N SER A 324 5.16 10.08 23.99
CA SER A 324 6.31 9.42 24.61
C SER A 324 7.62 10.10 24.24
N VAL A 325 7.76 10.48 22.97
CA VAL A 325 8.93 11.23 22.47
C VAL A 325 9.06 12.58 23.18
N LEU A 326 7.96 13.30 23.38
CA LEU A 326 7.95 14.59 24.10
C LEU A 326 8.36 14.41 25.56
N ARG A 327 7.82 13.39 26.26
CA ARG A 327 8.17 13.09 27.67
C ARG A 327 9.66 12.76 27.83
N GLU A 328 10.23 11.92 26.94
CA GLU A 328 11.67 11.56 26.97
C GLU A 328 12.57 12.80 26.81
N LYS A 329 12.20 13.73 25.92
CA LYS A 329 12.96 14.96 25.71
C LYS A 329 12.88 15.92 26.89
N SER A 330 11.72 16.02 27.53
CA SER A 330 11.55 16.86 28.72
C SER A 330 12.42 16.36 29.87
N ILE A 331 12.49 15.05 30.10
CA ILE A 331 13.33 14.45 31.15
C ILE A 331 14.83 14.63 30.84
N GLY A 332 15.23 14.49 29.56
CA GLY A 332 16.62 14.67 29.14
C GLY A 332 17.12 16.11 29.20
N ALA A 333 16.22 17.09 29.21
CA ALA A 333 16.58 18.52 29.35
C ALA A 333 16.90 18.94 30.81
N TYR A 334 16.51 18.11 31.79
CA TYR A 334 16.81 18.33 33.22
C TYR A 334 18.03 17.57 33.76
N ARG A 335 18.73 16.84 32.90
CA ARG A 335 20.00 16.18 33.19
C ARG A 335 21.14 16.85 32.41
#